data_6da222fc87849381bba4d314d21436f9
#
_entry.id   6da222fc87849381bba4d314d21436f9
#
_cell.length_a   1.000
_cell.length_b   1.000
_cell.length_c   1.000
_cell.angle_alpha   90.00
_cell.angle_beta   90.00
_cell.angle_gamma   90.00
#
_symmetry.space_group_name_H-M   'P 1'
#
loop_
_entity.id
_entity.type
_entity.pdbx_description
1 polymer ?
#
loop_
_entity_poly.entity_id
_entity_poly.type
_entity_poly.pdbx_seq_one_letter_code
_entity_poly.pdbx_strand_id
1 'polypeptide(L)'
;GIDEAARAITDKGRERMARAASGLAGFLPEIGIIAASPYRRAMETADILGEFYPAAQRVTLQVLVPGGDPEAVLAWRRGQPRGACAAVVGHEPDLGELASAALAGTARSFVPMKKGGCCLIAFEEQVRAGRGELVWSLPPKVLRRLPAG
;
A
#
# COMPACT_ATOMS: atom_id res chain seq x y z
N GLY A 1 -11.75 13.33 22.50
CA GLY A 1 -10.50 12.93 21.90
C GLY A 1 -10.45 13.24 20.42
N ILE A 2 -9.31 12.99 19.80
CA ILE A 2 -9.13 13.19 18.38
C ILE A 2 -9.83 12.04 17.64
N ASP A 3 -10.65 12.40 16.65
CA ASP A 3 -11.22 11.40 15.75
C ASP A 3 -10.11 10.90 14.82
N GLU A 4 -9.69 9.65 15.01
CA GLU A 4 -8.61 9.05 14.21
C GLU A 4 -8.93 9.03 12.71
N ALA A 5 -10.19 8.85 12.34
CA ALA A 5 -10.60 8.85 10.94
C ALA A 5 -10.38 10.20 10.25
N ALA A 6 -10.43 11.29 11.01
CA ALA A 6 -10.28 12.66 10.51
C ALA A 6 -8.86 13.21 10.68
N ARG A 7 -7.95 12.44 11.25
CA ARG A 7 -6.58 12.89 11.50
C ARG A 7 -5.81 13.03 10.19
N ALA A 8 -5.27 14.24 9.97
CA ALA A 8 -4.47 14.53 8.78
C ALA A 8 -3.01 14.07 8.95
N ILE A 9 -2.29 13.95 7.84
CA ILE A 9 -0.83 13.81 7.87
C ILE A 9 -0.21 15.14 8.32
N THR A 10 0.93 15.05 9.02
CA THR A 10 1.71 16.24 9.38
C THR A 10 2.45 16.77 8.15
N ASP A 11 2.88 18.03 8.19
CA ASP A 11 3.67 18.61 7.10
C ASP A 11 4.95 17.81 6.84
N LYS A 12 5.62 17.38 7.92
CA LYS A 12 6.82 16.54 7.81
C LYS A 12 6.50 15.17 7.19
N GLY A 13 5.38 14.58 7.57
CA GLY A 13 4.92 13.32 7.00
C GLY A 13 4.61 13.45 5.51
N ARG A 14 4.01 14.56 5.12
CA ARG A 14 3.70 14.87 3.73
C ARG A 14 4.97 15.00 2.89
N GLU A 15 5.96 15.72 3.39
CA GLU A 15 7.26 15.88 2.72
C GLU A 15 7.96 14.53 2.56
N ARG A 16 8.00 13.74 3.63
CA ARG A 16 8.63 12.40 3.60
C ARG A 16 7.92 11.47 2.64
N MET A 17 6.59 11.51 2.61
CA MET A 17 5.81 10.68 1.69
C MET A 17 6.07 11.07 0.24
N ALA A 18 6.17 12.36 -0.05
CA ALA A 18 6.47 12.82 -1.41
C ALA A 18 7.84 12.34 -1.87
N ARG A 19 8.85 12.36 -1.01
CA ARG A 19 10.19 11.83 -1.33
C ARG A 19 10.14 10.32 -1.57
N ALA A 20 9.42 9.59 -0.72
CA ALA A 20 9.28 8.13 -0.88
C ALA A 20 8.55 7.78 -2.18
N ALA A 21 7.49 8.51 -2.50
CA ALA A 21 6.73 8.29 -3.73
C ALA A 21 7.56 8.60 -4.98
N SER A 22 8.36 9.66 -4.93
CA SER A 22 9.28 10.00 -6.02
C SER A 22 10.32 8.90 -6.25
N GLY A 23 10.93 8.40 -5.17
CA GLY A 23 11.88 7.29 -5.25
C GLY A 23 11.22 6.02 -5.78
N LEU A 24 10.01 5.71 -5.30
CA LEU A 24 9.26 4.56 -5.76
C LEU A 24 8.95 4.65 -7.26
N ALA A 25 8.55 5.83 -7.74
CA ALA A 25 8.20 6.02 -9.15
C ALA A 25 9.39 5.79 -10.09
N GLY A 26 10.60 6.09 -9.65
CA GLY A 26 11.82 5.78 -10.42
C GLY A 26 12.15 4.30 -10.43
N PHE A 27 11.76 3.59 -9.37
CA PHE A 27 12.05 2.17 -9.19
C PHE A 27 10.93 1.27 -9.72
N LEU A 28 9.68 1.66 -9.49
CA LEU A 28 8.48 0.97 -9.96
C LEU A 28 7.71 1.93 -10.86
N PRO A 29 7.92 1.89 -12.19
CA PRO A 29 7.39 2.94 -13.08
C PRO A 29 5.88 2.92 -13.29
N GLU A 30 5.19 1.80 -13.03
CA GLU A 30 3.77 1.70 -13.30
C GLU A 30 2.97 1.17 -12.11
N ILE A 31 1.96 1.93 -11.71
CA ILE A 31 0.88 1.51 -10.83
C ILE A 31 -0.42 1.84 -11.56
N GLY A 32 -1.27 0.85 -11.77
CA GLY A 32 -2.53 1.04 -12.50
C GLY A 32 -3.70 1.45 -11.62
N ILE A 33 -3.66 1.08 -10.33
CA ILE A 33 -4.73 1.34 -9.38
C ILE A 33 -4.15 1.65 -8.01
N ILE A 34 -4.68 2.69 -7.36
CA ILE A 34 -4.30 3.05 -5.99
C ILE A 34 -5.57 2.97 -5.14
N ALA A 35 -5.62 1.99 -4.24
CA ALA A 35 -6.73 1.77 -3.33
C ALA A 35 -6.36 2.25 -1.93
N ALA A 36 -7.20 3.09 -1.33
CA ALA A 36 -6.92 3.66 -0.02
C ALA A 36 -8.06 3.42 0.97
N SER A 37 -7.69 3.32 2.25
CA SER A 37 -8.63 3.44 3.35
C SER A 37 -9.35 4.80 3.28
N PRO A 38 -10.62 4.89 3.70
CA PRO A 38 -11.33 6.18 3.76
C PRO A 38 -10.81 7.11 4.86
N TYR A 39 -9.93 6.67 5.76
CA TYR A 39 -9.33 7.54 6.75
C TYR A 39 -8.52 8.64 6.08
N ARG A 40 -8.67 9.88 6.58
CA ARG A 40 -8.07 11.05 5.97
C ARG A 40 -6.57 10.90 5.69
N ARG A 41 -5.80 10.42 6.67
CA ARG A 41 -4.34 10.26 6.50
C ARG A 41 -3.97 9.28 5.40
N ALA A 42 -4.77 8.22 5.21
CA ALA A 42 -4.55 7.26 4.14
C ALA A 42 -4.92 7.86 2.78
N MET A 43 -6.01 8.59 2.71
CA MET A 43 -6.43 9.27 1.48
C MET A 43 -5.42 10.34 1.07
N GLU A 44 -4.88 11.09 2.02
CA GLU A 44 -3.84 12.09 1.75
C GLU A 44 -2.55 11.44 1.27
N THR A 45 -2.16 10.30 1.86
CA THR A 45 -1.01 9.52 1.40
C THR A 45 -1.22 9.04 -0.03
N ALA A 46 -2.39 8.51 -0.33
CA ALA A 46 -2.74 8.04 -1.67
C ALA A 46 -2.78 9.19 -2.69
N ASP A 47 -3.22 10.38 -2.29
CA ASP A 47 -3.19 11.57 -3.14
C ASP A 47 -1.76 11.95 -3.51
N ILE A 48 -0.85 11.92 -2.55
CA ILE A 48 0.57 12.19 -2.79
C ILE A 48 1.14 11.15 -3.76
N LEU A 49 0.87 9.87 -3.51
CA LEU A 49 1.30 8.79 -4.40
C LEU A 49 0.77 9.01 -5.82
N GLY A 50 -0.50 9.40 -5.95
CA GLY A 50 -1.15 9.66 -7.24
C GLY A 50 -0.50 10.79 -8.04
N GLU A 51 0.17 11.74 -7.39
CA GLU A 51 0.90 12.80 -8.09
C GLU A 51 2.07 12.23 -8.91
N PHE A 52 2.63 11.11 -8.48
CA PHE A 52 3.73 10.42 -9.17
C PHE A 52 3.25 9.32 -10.09
N TYR A 53 1.97 8.98 -10.05
CA TYR A 53 1.32 7.99 -10.90
C TYR A 53 0.02 8.55 -11.46
N PRO A 54 0.09 9.57 -12.32
CA PRO A 54 -1.11 10.29 -12.75
C PRO A 54 -2.08 9.46 -13.58
N ALA A 55 -1.63 8.36 -14.17
CA ALA A 55 -2.50 7.46 -14.94
C ALA A 55 -3.20 6.43 -14.05
N ALA A 56 -2.84 6.31 -12.78
CA ALA A 56 -3.44 5.33 -11.88
C ALA A 56 -4.87 5.71 -11.51
N GLN A 57 -5.76 4.72 -11.56
CA GLN A 57 -7.13 4.87 -11.06
C GLN A 57 -7.10 4.95 -9.53
N ARG A 58 -7.88 5.87 -8.97
CA ARG A 58 -8.00 6.02 -7.52
C ARG A 58 -9.32 5.41 -7.03
N VAL A 59 -9.24 4.54 -6.04
CA VAL A 59 -10.43 3.97 -5.39
C VAL A 59 -10.29 4.02 -3.87
N THR A 60 -11.44 4.10 -3.20
CA THR A 60 -11.51 4.04 -1.74
C THR A 60 -12.16 2.72 -1.36
N LEU A 61 -11.51 1.98 -0.46
CA LEU A 61 -12.02 0.68 -0.02
C LEU A 61 -12.34 0.70 1.48
N GLN A 62 -13.60 0.49 1.81
CA GLN A 62 -14.05 0.42 3.20
C GLN A 62 -13.33 -0.69 3.98
N VAL A 63 -12.97 -1.79 3.32
CA VAL A 63 -12.28 -2.91 3.95
C VAL A 63 -10.86 -2.56 4.44
N LEU A 64 -10.33 -1.41 4.05
CA LEU A 64 -9.01 -0.95 4.49
C LEU A 64 -9.04 -0.11 5.78
N VAL A 65 -10.20 0.14 6.37
CA VAL A 65 -10.26 0.76 7.70
C VAL A 65 -9.55 -0.14 8.71
N PRO A 66 -9.02 0.42 9.82
CA PRO A 66 -8.35 -0.38 10.83
C PRO A 66 -9.20 -1.57 11.31
N GLY A 67 -8.59 -2.75 11.35
CA GLY A 67 -9.26 -3.99 11.74
C GLY A 67 -9.93 -4.75 10.61
N GLY A 68 -9.76 -4.31 9.36
CA GLY A 68 -10.33 -4.99 8.20
C GLY A 68 -9.70 -6.36 7.94
N ASP A 69 -10.48 -7.24 7.30
CA ASP A 69 -10.06 -8.59 7.00
C ASP A 69 -9.10 -8.62 5.78
N PRO A 70 -7.88 -9.17 5.93
CA PRO A 70 -6.97 -9.33 4.80
C PRO A 70 -7.56 -10.09 3.62
N GLU A 71 -8.38 -11.11 3.86
CA GLU A 71 -9.01 -11.86 2.76
C GLU A 71 -9.94 -10.99 1.92
N ALA A 72 -10.61 -10.02 2.52
CA ALA A 72 -11.46 -9.08 1.77
C ALA A 72 -10.62 -8.23 0.80
N VAL A 73 -9.41 -7.86 1.19
CA VAL A 73 -8.49 -7.12 0.31
C VAL A 73 -7.97 -8.00 -0.81
N LEU A 74 -7.60 -9.25 -0.52
CA LEU A 74 -7.18 -10.21 -1.54
C LEU A 74 -8.31 -10.49 -2.54
N ALA A 75 -9.54 -10.63 -2.05
CA ALA A 75 -10.71 -10.82 -2.92
C ALA A 75 -10.93 -9.62 -3.84
N TRP A 76 -10.77 -8.41 -3.31
CA TRP A 76 -10.85 -7.20 -4.13
C TRP A 76 -9.78 -7.22 -5.22
N ARG A 77 -8.52 -7.53 -4.87
CA ARG A 77 -7.43 -7.58 -5.85
C ARG A 77 -7.69 -8.63 -6.92
N ARG A 78 -8.24 -9.78 -6.53
CA ARG A 78 -8.59 -10.87 -7.45
C ARG A 78 -9.60 -10.43 -8.51
N GLY A 79 -10.46 -9.47 -8.17
CA GLY A 79 -11.44 -8.90 -9.09
C GLY A 79 -10.90 -7.84 -10.03
N GLN A 80 -9.63 -7.44 -9.89
CA GLN A 80 -9.02 -6.43 -10.73
C GLN A 80 -8.26 -7.07 -11.92
N PRO A 81 -7.92 -6.30 -12.96
CA PRO A 81 -7.18 -6.85 -14.11
C PRO A 81 -5.86 -7.49 -13.68
N ARG A 82 -5.56 -8.65 -14.24
CA ARG A 82 -4.38 -9.44 -13.86
C ARG A 82 -3.05 -8.75 -14.14
N GLY A 83 -2.94 -8.06 -15.24
CA GLY A 83 -1.70 -7.39 -15.61
C GLY A 83 -1.43 -6.09 -14.88
N ALA A 84 -2.35 -5.61 -14.06
CA ALA A 84 -2.21 -4.34 -13.36
C ALA A 84 -1.43 -4.50 -12.06
N CYS A 85 -0.63 -3.49 -11.75
CA CYS A 85 -0.04 -3.33 -10.43
C CYS A 85 -1.00 -2.50 -9.58
N ALA A 86 -1.43 -3.02 -8.46
CA ALA A 86 -2.33 -2.32 -7.54
C ALA A 86 -1.57 -1.94 -6.27
N ALA A 87 -1.64 -0.68 -5.89
CA ALA A 87 -1.12 -0.20 -4.61
C ALA A 87 -2.26 -0.14 -3.60
N VAL A 88 -1.98 -0.60 -2.39
CA VAL A 88 -2.92 -0.57 -1.27
C VAL A 88 -2.35 0.33 -0.19
N VAL A 89 -3.10 1.36 0.17
CA VAL A 89 -2.72 2.34 1.19
C VAL A 89 -3.64 2.17 2.39
N GLY A 90 -3.08 1.70 3.48
CA GLY A 90 -3.85 1.37 4.68
C GLY A 90 -3.07 1.68 5.96
N HIS A 91 -3.24 0.86 6.95
CA HIS A 91 -2.76 1.08 8.31
C HIS A 91 -1.99 -0.11 8.84
N GLU A 92 -1.11 0.11 9.80
CA GLU A 92 -0.52 -0.95 10.59
C GLU A 92 -1.38 -1.21 11.83
N PRO A 93 -1.52 -2.47 12.28
CA PRO A 93 -0.81 -3.66 11.79
C PRO A 93 -1.43 -4.34 10.58
N ASP A 94 -2.51 -3.81 10.02
CA ASP A 94 -3.30 -4.46 8.99
C ASP A 94 -2.50 -4.74 7.70
N LEU A 95 -1.62 -3.82 7.29
CA LEU A 95 -0.80 -4.03 6.09
C LEU A 95 0.20 -5.17 6.28
N GLY A 96 0.81 -5.27 7.46
CA GLY A 96 1.70 -6.39 7.78
C GLY A 96 0.94 -7.71 7.80
N GLU A 97 -0.29 -7.70 8.31
CA GLU A 97 -1.17 -8.86 8.30
C GLU A 97 -1.58 -9.25 6.88
N LEU A 98 -1.90 -8.26 6.04
CA LEU A 98 -2.23 -8.48 4.64
C LEU A 98 -1.06 -9.11 3.88
N ALA A 99 0.15 -8.55 4.05
CA ALA A 99 1.35 -9.11 3.43
C ALA A 99 1.61 -10.54 3.90
N SER A 100 1.45 -10.80 5.18
CA SER A 100 1.65 -12.12 5.77
C SER A 100 0.62 -13.14 5.26
N ALA A 101 -0.64 -12.72 5.14
CA ALA A 101 -1.68 -13.55 4.55
C ALA A 101 -1.39 -13.86 3.08
N ALA A 102 -0.97 -12.87 2.32
CA ALA A 102 -0.63 -13.05 0.90
C ALA A 102 0.55 -14.00 0.70
N LEU A 103 1.58 -13.89 1.53
CA LEU A 103 2.82 -14.67 1.38
C LEU A 103 2.70 -16.08 1.96
N ALA A 104 2.11 -16.23 3.13
CA ALA A 104 2.14 -17.49 3.88
C ALA A 104 0.77 -18.01 4.29
N GLY A 105 -0.31 -17.30 4.01
CA GLY A 105 -1.65 -17.70 4.39
C GLY A 105 -1.90 -17.63 5.89
N THR A 106 -1.06 -16.92 6.64
CA THR A 106 -1.19 -16.81 8.09
C THR A 106 -1.85 -15.50 8.48
N ALA A 107 -2.66 -15.55 9.54
CA ALA A 107 -3.26 -14.35 10.13
C ALA A 107 -2.27 -13.57 11.00
N ARG A 108 -1.14 -14.18 11.33
CA ARG A 108 -0.12 -13.57 12.19
C ARG A 108 0.86 -12.77 11.36
N SER A 109 0.99 -11.47 11.66
CA SER A 109 1.94 -10.61 10.96
C SER A 109 3.39 -10.99 11.28
N PHE A 110 4.18 -11.19 10.22
CA PHE A 110 5.61 -11.39 10.32
C PHE A 110 6.38 -10.46 9.37
N VAL A 111 5.68 -9.59 8.67
CA VAL A 111 6.28 -8.62 7.76
C VAL A 111 6.18 -7.24 8.41
N PRO A 112 7.29 -6.67 8.86
CA PRO A 112 7.24 -5.32 9.44
C PRO A 112 7.02 -4.28 8.34
N MET A 113 6.01 -3.45 8.54
CA MET A 113 5.67 -2.36 7.62
C MET A 113 5.75 -1.04 8.39
N LYS A 114 6.84 -0.32 8.23
CA LYS A 114 6.96 1.01 8.81
C LYS A 114 6.20 2.03 7.98
N LYS A 115 5.74 3.09 8.62
CA LYS A 115 5.05 4.19 7.98
C LYS A 115 5.88 4.75 6.81
N GLY A 116 5.32 4.76 5.61
CA GLY A 116 6.03 5.17 4.41
C GLY A 116 6.88 4.10 3.76
N GLY A 117 6.93 2.89 4.32
CA GLY A 117 7.57 1.74 3.68
C GLY A 117 6.66 1.09 2.66
N CYS A 118 7.22 0.22 1.84
CA CYS A 118 6.49 -0.44 0.77
C CYS A 118 7.04 -1.84 0.52
N CYS A 119 6.17 -2.80 0.22
CA CYS A 119 6.59 -4.08 -0.31
C CYS A 119 5.81 -4.41 -1.57
N LEU A 120 6.44 -5.15 -2.47
CA LEU A 120 5.80 -5.63 -3.70
C LEU A 120 5.65 -7.14 -3.63
N ILE A 121 4.41 -7.60 -3.80
CA ILE A 121 4.07 -9.02 -3.78
C ILE A 121 3.48 -9.38 -5.15
N ALA A 122 4.02 -10.41 -5.77
CA ALA A 122 3.56 -10.90 -7.07
C ALA A 122 2.78 -12.20 -6.90
N PHE A 123 1.79 -12.38 -7.77
CA PHE A 123 1.02 -13.61 -7.86
C PHE A 123 1.11 -14.12 -9.29
N GLU A 124 1.79 -15.25 -9.50
CA GLU A 124 1.92 -15.83 -10.84
C GLU A 124 0.60 -16.34 -11.38
N GLU A 125 -0.21 -16.93 -10.50
CA GLU A 125 -1.50 -17.46 -10.85
C GLU A 125 -2.62 -16.63 -10.23
N GLN A 126 -3.45 -17.23 -9.43
CA GLN A 126 -4.56 -16.56 -8.80
C GLN A 126 -4.13 -15.84 -7.52
N VAL A 127 -4.70 -14.65 -7.27
CA VAL A 127 -4.46 -13.91 -6.03
C VAL A 127 -5.18 -14.64 -4.90
N ARG A 128 -4.40 -15.39 -4.11
CA ARG A 128 -4.88 -16.19 -2.98
C ARG A 128 -3.93 -16.11 -1.81
N ALA A 129 -4.46 -16.26 -0.62
CA ALA A 129 -3.64 -16.37 0.60
C ALA A 129 -2.61 -17.49 0.44
N GLY A 130 -1.37 -17.21 0.78
CA GLY A 130 -0.27 -18.16 0.69
C GLY A 130 0.32 -18.38 -0.70
N ARG A 131 -0.16 -17.67 -1.71
CA ARG A 131 0.32 -17.83 -3.10
C ARG A 131 1.17 -16.69 -3.60
N GLY A 132 1.32 -15.64 -2.80
CA GLY A 132 2.13 -14.48 -3.17
C GLY A 132 3.62 -14.75 -3.00
N GLU A 133 4.42 -14.08 -3.82
CA GLU A 133 5.87 -14.08 -3.71
C GLU A 133 6.34 -12.66 -3.41
N LEU A 134 7.20 -12.51 -2.43
CA LEU A 134 7.80 -11.22 -2.10
C LEU A 134 8.86 -10.88 -3.14
N VAL A 135 8.61 -9.82 -3.90
CA VAL A 135 9.59 -9.34 -4.90
C VAL A 135 10.64 -8.48 -4.20
N TRP A 136 10.18 -7.51 -3.39
CA TRP A 136 11.06 -6.69 -2.56
C TRP A 136 10.26 -6.06 -1.42
N SER A 137 10.98 -5.62 -0.39
CA SER A 137 10.44 -4.85 0.71
C SER A 137 11.44 -3.75 1.04
N LEU A 138 10.99 -2.50 0.99
CA LEU A 138 11.83 -1.34 1.17
C LEU A 138 11.34 -0.48 2.32
N PRO A 139 12.18 -0.22 3.32
CA PRO A 139 11.82 0.69 4.40
C PRO A 139 11.79 2.14 3.90
N PRO A 140 11.10 3.04 4.62
CA PRO A 140 10.94 4.42 4.17
C PRO A 140 12.25 5.16 3.94
N LYS A 141 13.26 4.90 4.75
CA LYS A 141 14.58 5.53 4.58
C LYS A 141 15.22 5.20 3.23
N VAL A 142 15.06 3.96 2.78
CA VAL A 142 15.60 3.53 1.50
C VAL A 142 14.82 4.18 0.36
N LEU A 143 13.49 4.15 0.41
CA LEU A 143 12.65 4.78 -0.61
C LEU A 143 12.99 6.26 -0.80
N ARG A 144 13.19 7.00 0.30
CA ARG A 144 13.51 8.42 0.24
C ARG A 144 14.89 8.73 -0.35
N ARG A 145 15.78 7.74 -0.43
CA ARG A 145 17.13 7.89 -0.99
C ARG A 145 17.25 7.41 -2.42
N LEU A 146 16.22 6.77 -2.97
CA LEU A 146 16.26 6.34 -4.35
C LEU A 146 16.20 7.55 -5.29
N PRO A 147 16.84 7.45 -6.48
CA PRO A 147 16.73 8.51 -7.48
C PRO A 147 15.30 8.80 -7.83
N ALA A 148 15.00 10.08 -8.09
CA ALA A 148 13.66 10.50 -8.49
C ALA A 148 13.26 9.88 -9.83
N GLY A 149 11.99 9.54 -9.92
CA GLY A 149 11.41 9.03 -11.16
C GLY A 149 11.06 10.10 -12.15
#